data_7834b6f12f19b732da15213e99dc917c
#
_entry.id   7834b6f12f19b732da15213e99dc917c
#
_cell.length_a   1.000
_cell.length_b   1.000
_cell.length_c   1.000
_cell.angle_alpha   90.00
_cell.angle_beta   90.00
_cell.angle_gamma   90.00
#
_symmetry.space_group_name_H-M   'P 1'
#
loop_
_entity.id
_entity.type
_entity.pdbx_description
1 polymer ?
#
loop_
_entity_poly.entity_id
_entity_poly.type
_entity_poly.pdbx_seq_one_letter_code
_entity_poly.pdbx_strand_id
1 'polypeptide(L)'
;DILSSDLREKLQLRFGGSGAGFAPMASPLTGFRRTIKTQSKGWDSYNIMQRRNTPAAISDYYYISGWLCQPSDGASVRWEGSSDRACLDSCRTARILFVSRDDSRIEVTVNDRDNRTFDIEGSPAVRQIVVHDDIRSLSFKVLSGAAETIGYGAIFESAPGVVVDNYSIRSNNGQAMFWTSPTVNAQINEMLGYDLVSLQYGLNILEPGIRSFAKYGEQIEKMIAYIRQCFPTAAVLVMSVSDRSVKSDSGFVPMDSAPYMAAAQRQAAQNSGAAFWSAYDAMQSLGGMAQFVANGWAGKDYTHINFAGGRRVAWALYDAINRGAEQHPPFTPVAHDNVIDTRKISHLEMMLRQAARPRMQKP
;
A
#
# COMPACT_ATOMS: atom_id res chain seq x y z
N ASP A 1 0.62 5.23 -8.39
CA ASP A 1 0.93 3.97 -9.12
C ASP A 1 2.03 4.11 -10.20
N ILE A 2 2.80 5.21 -10.22
CA ILE A 2 3.77 5.49 -11.29
C ILE A 2 4.88 4.42 -11.36
N LEU A 3 5.37 3.96 -10.21
CA LEU A 3 6.38 2.90 -10.11
C LEU A 3 5.72 1.54 -9.83
N SER A 4 4.82 1.49 -8.84
CA SER A 4 4.26 0.22 -8.33
C SER A 4 3.44 -0.54 -9.37
N SER A 5 2.83 0.13 -10.36
CA SER A 5 2.08 -0.55 -11.42
C SER A 5 2.95 -1.45 -12.30
N ASP A 6 4.08 -0.93 -12.76
CA ASP A 6 5.00 -1.69 -13.62
C ASP A 6 5.80 -2.74 -12.82
N LEU A 7 6.12 -2.45 -11.54
CA LEU A 7 6.74 -3.43 -10.65
C LEU A 7 5.79 -4.61 -10.38
N ARG A 8 4.52 -4.33 -10.07
CA ARG A 8 3.46 -5.34 -9.86
C ARG A 8 3.31 -6.24 -11.08
N GLU A 9 3.16 -5.65 -12.26
CA GLU A 9 3.06 -6.40 -13.53
C GLU A 9 4.22 -7.38 -13.69
N LYS A 10 5.48 -6.91 -13.55
CA LYS A 10 6.66 -7.75 -13.68
C LYS A 10 6.70 -8.89 -12.66
N LEU A 11 6.39 -8.60 -11.40
CA LEU A 11 6.38 -9.59 -10.34
C LEU A 11 5.26 -10.63 -10.56
N GLN A 12 4.04 -10.19 -10.91
CA GLN A 12 2.92 -11.09 -11.19
C GLN A 12 3.16 -11.96 -12.41
N LEU A 13 3.72 -11.43 -13.50
CA LEU A 13 4.10 -12.22 -14.68
C LEU A 13 5.17 -13.25 -14.37
N ARG A 14 6.08 -12.98 -13.44
CA ARG A 14 7.20 -13.88 -13.10
C ARG A 14 6.82 -14.92 -12.05
N PHE A 15 6.07 -14.52 -11.02
CA PHE A 15 5.81 -15.31 -9.83
C PHE A 15 4.34 -15.71 -9.65
N GLY A 16 3.49 -15.31 -10.59
CA GLY A 16 2.04 -15.52 -10.51
C GLY A 16 1.32 -14.43 -9.70
N GLY A 17 0.00 -14.59 -9.63
CA GLY A 17 -0.90 -13.62 -9.02
C GLY A 17 -1.59 -12.72 -10.03
N SER A 18 -2.63 -12.05 -9.59
CA SER A 18 -3.34 -11.02 -10.36
C SER A 18 -4.04 -10.04 -9.40
N GLY A 19 -4.58 -8.97 -9.96
CA GLY A 19 -5.29 -7.93 -9.22
C GLY A 19 -4.43 -6.71 -8.91
N ALA A 20 -5.11 -5.62 -8.66
CA ALA A 20 -4.50 -4.28 -8.51
C ALA A 20 -3.91 -3.99 -7.12
N GLY A 21 -4.03 -4.95 -6.18
CA GLY A 21 -3.71 -4.69 -4.77
C GLY A 21 -4.69 -3.70 -4.14
N PHE A 22 -4.23 -2.91 -3.19
CA PHE A 22 -5.06 -1.96 -2.46
C PHE A 22 -5.64 -0.86 -3.35
N ALA A 23 -6.96 -0.66 -3.24
CA ALA A 23 -7.70 0.45 -3.83
C ALA A 23 -8.54 1.15 -2.73
N PRO A 24 -8.38 2.47 -2.50
CA PRO A 24 -9.14 3.18 -1.47
C PRO A 24 -10.64 3.22 -1.79
N MET A 25 -11.49 3.36 -0.75
CA MET A 25 -12.94 3.54 -0.94
C MET A 25 -13.26 4.87 -1.60
N ALA A 26 -12.69 5.95 -1.07
CA ALA A 26 -12.82 7.27 -1.66
C ALA A 26 -11.53 8.06 -1.43
N SER A 27 -11.02 8.67 -2.47
CA SER A 27 -9.85 9.55 -2.42
C SER A 27 -9.83 10.39 -3.68
N PRO A 28 -9.48 11.67 -3.61
CA PRO A 28 -9.27 12.50 -4.81
C PRO A 28 -8.22 11.93 -5.77
N LEU A 29 -7.38 10.99 -5.29
CA LEU A 29 -6.32 10.38 -6.09
C LEU A 29 -6.78 9.17 -6.91
N THR A 30 -8.00 8.66 -6.71
CA THR A 30 -8.52 7.49 -7.45
C THR A 30 -8.58 7.74 -8.96
N GLY A 31 -8.93 8.94 -9.38
CA GLY A 31 -8.98 9.32 -10.80
C GLY A 31 -7.62 9.32 -11.52
N PHE A 32 -6.51 9.31 -10.77
CA PHE A 32 -5.15 9.22 -11.34
C PHE A 32 -4.63 7.79 -11.44
N ARG A 33 -5.36 6.80 -10.91
CA ARG A 33 -4.99 5.40 -11.02
C ARG A 33 -5.45 4.82 -12.34
N ARG A 34 -4.55 4.06 -12.99
CA ARG A 34 -4.85 3.34 -14.24
C ARG A 34 -5.07 1.85 -14.00
N THR A 35 -4.59 1.35 -12.85
CA THR A 35 -4.59 -0.08 -12.53
C THR A 35 -5.93 -0.61 -12.04
N ILE A 36 -6.81 0.28 -11.61
CA ILE A 36 -8.17 -0.02 -11.20
C ILE A 36 -9.04 1.23 -11.34
N LYS A 37 -10.25 1.10 -11.83
CA LYS A 37 -11.23 2.18 -11.88
C LYS A 37 -12.02 2.19 -10.57
N THR A 38 -12.21 3.36 -9.99
CA THR A 38 -12.96 3.53 -8.74
C THR A 38 -14.01 4.60 -8.93
N GLN A 39 -15.25 4.29 -8.57
CA GLN A 39 -16.37 5.22 -8.54
C GLN A 39 -16.98 5.20 -7.14
N SER A 40 -17.02 6.32 -6.46
CA SER A 40 -17.54 6.44 -5.09
C SER A 40 -18.55 7.56 -4.97
N LYS A 41 -19.54 7.37 -4.08
CA LYS A 41 -20.61 8.33 -3.81
C LYS A 41 -20.97 8.26 -2.31
N GLY A 42 -21.23 9.42 -1.70
CA GLY A 42 -21.70 9.51 -0.33
C GLY A 42 -20.62 9.27 0.73
N TRP A 43 -19.35 9.49 0.40
CA TRP A 43 -18.21 9.35 1.29
C TRP A 43 -17.54 10.70 1.56
N ASP A 44 -17.35 11.02 2.82
CA ASP A 44 -16.42 12.06 3.26
C ASP A 44 -15.02 11.44 3.40
N SER A 45 -14.00 12.08 2.83
CA SER A 45 -12.63 11.58 2.82
C SER A 45 -11.71 12.51 3.59
N TYR A 46 -10.94 11.96 4.52
CA TYR A 46 -10.02 12.68 5.38
C TYR A 46 -8.58 12.24 5.10
N ASN A 47 -7.69 13.22 4.85
CA ASN A 47 -6.28 12.98 4.59
C ASN A 47 -5.47 13.24 5.86
N ILE A 48 -4.59 12.33 6.22
CA ILE A 48 -3.72 12.43 7.40
C ILE A 48 -2.84 13.69 7.41
N MET A 49 -2.44 14.20 6.23
CA MET A 49 -1.70 15.46 6.12
C MET A 49 -2.53 16.69 6.54
N GLN A 50 -3.85 16.53 6.58
CA GLN A 50 -4.83 17.52 7.02
C GLN A 50 -5.65 17.01 8.21
N ARG A 51 -5.07 16.17 9.07
CA ARG A 51 -5.75 15.47 10.17
C ARG A 51 -6.51 16.38 11.13
N ARG A 52 -6.18 17.67 11.18
CA ARG A 52 -6.92 18.66 11.99
C ARG A 52 -8.38 18.83 11.54
N ASN A 53 -8.68 18.48 10.29
CA ASN A 53 -10.02 18.53 9.71
C ASN A 53 -10.79 17.21 9.92
N THR A 54 -10.15 16.20 10.51
CA THR A 54 -10.77 14.89 10.77
C THR A 54 -11.61 14.98 12.05
N PRO A 55 -12.85 14.49 12.05
CA PRO A 55 -13.65 14.40 13.27
C PRO A 55 -12.90 13.64 14.37
N ALA A 56 -12.94 14.18 15.61
CA ALA A 56 -12.20 13.60 16.74
C ALA A 56 -12.56 12.13 16.98
N ALA A 57 -13.83 11.76 16.76
CA ALA A 57 -14.34 10.41 16.95
C ALA A 57 -13.68 9.34 16.06
N ILE A 58 -13.06 9.73 14.94
CA ILE A 58 -12.43 8.81 13.99
C ILE A 58 -10.94 9.09 13.78
N SER A 59 -10.38 10.12 14.39
CA SER A 59 -8.99 10.56 14.17
C SER A 59 -7.94 9.50 14.54
N ASP A 60 -8.26 8.59 15.46
CA ASP A 60 -7.37 7.53 15.95
C ASP A 60 -7.43 6.25 15.08
N TYR A 61 -8.20 6.28 14.00
CA TYR A 61 -8.36 5.13 13.10
C TYR A 61 -7.54 5.20 11.82
N TYR A 62 -6.62 6.17 11.68
CA TYR A 62 -5.79 6.25 10.48
C TYR A 62 -4.94 5.00 10.26
N TYR A 63 -5.13 4.36 9.11
CA TYR A 63 -4.27 3.33 8.56
C TYR A 63 -3.07 3.95 7.83
N ILE A 64 -2.02 3.16 7.56
CA ILE A 64 -0.82 3.60 6.84
C ILE A 64 -1.11 4.15 5.44
N SER A 65 -2.27 3.85 4.86
CA SER A 65 -2.74 4.46 3.61
C SER A 65 -2.91 5.99 3.70
N GLY A 66 -3.04 6.52 4.94
CA GLY A 66 -3.20 7.95 5.22
C GLY A 66 -4.57 8.51 4.85
N TRP A 67 -5.54 7.67 4.57
CA TRP A 67 -6.92 8.05 4.25
C TRP A 67 -7.90 7.36 5.18
N LEU A 68 -8.91 8.12 5.63
CA LEU A 68 -10.12 7.63 6.26
C LEU A 68 -11.31 8.08 5.43
N CYS A 69 -12.31 7.22 5.32
CA CYS A 69 -13.55 7.54 4.64
C CYS A 69 -14.73 7.27 5.58
N GLN A 70 -15.59 8.26 5.76
CA GLN A 70 -16.82 8.14 6.54
C GLN A 70 -18.02 8.16 5.57
N PRO A 71 -18.91 7.15 5.59
CA PRO A 71 -20.06 7.11 4.71
C PRO A 71 -21.25 7.90 5.25
N SER A 72 -22.16 8.28 4.38
CA SER A 72 -23.57 8.50 4.69
C SER A 72 -24.39 7.24 4.38
N ASP A 73 -25.62 7.13 4.87
CA ASP A 73 -26.50 6.02 4.52
C ASP A 73 -26.73 5.99 3.00
N GLY A 74 -26.57 4.80 2.42
CA GLY A 74 -26.59 4.61 0.97
C GLY A 74 -25.29 4.95 0.26
N ALA A 75 -24.23 5.33 0.97
CA ALA A 75 -22.90 5.50 0.41
C ALA A 75 -22.42 4.23 -0.28
N SER A 76 -21.79 4.38 -1.44
CA SER A 76 -21.35 3.27 -2.25
C SER A 76 -20.00 3.53 -2.89
N VAL A 77 -19.25 2.46 -3.13
CA VAL A 77 -18.06 2.47 -3.97
C VAL A 77 -18.10 1.25 -4.90
N ARG A 78 -17.69 1.46 -6.14
CA ARG A 78 -17.50 0.40 -7.13
C ARG A 78 -16.09 0.45 -7.66
N TRP A 79 -15.42 -0.68 -7.59
CA TRP A 79 -14.11 -0.92 -8.20
C TRP A 79 -14.28 -1.82 -9.41
N GLU A 80 -13.51 -1.56 -10.46
CA GLU A 80 -13.49 -2.35 -11.69
C GLU A 80 -12.06 -2.56 -12.15
N GLY A 81 -11.75 -3.79 -12.54
CA GLY A 81 -10.46 -4.17 -13.11
C GLY A 81 -10.12 -3.35 -14.36
N SER A 82 -8.87 -3.33 -14.73
CA SER A 82 -8.35 -2.52 -15.82
C SER A 82 -7.50 -3.37 -16.76
N SER A 83 -7.53 -3.04 -18.05
CA SER A 83 -6.64 -3.60 -19.07
C SER A 83 -5.37 -2.76 -19.30
N ASP A 84 -5.08 -1.79 -18.43
CA ASP A 84 -3.88 -0.92 -18.56
C ASP A 84 -2.57 -1.69 -18.41
N ARG A 85 -2.58 -2.81 -17.66
CA ARG A 85 -1.48 -3.75 -17.48
C ARG A 85 -2.00 -5.17 -17.50
N ALA A 86 -1.10 -6.12 -17.73
CA ALA A 86 -1.41 -7.54 -17.58
C ALA A 86 -1.86 -7.86 -16.13
N CYS A 87 -2.66 -8.88 -15.96
CA CYS A 87 -3.12 -9.41 -14.67
C CYS A 87 -3.99 -8.45 -13.84
N LEU A 88 -4.57 -7.40 -14.39
CA LEU A 88 -5.38 -6.41 -13.66
C LEU A 88 -6.88 -6.43 -14.00
N ASP A 89 -7.30 -7.15 -15.03
CA ASP A 89 -8.68 -7.19 -15.50
C ASP A 89 -9.60 -7.98 -14.58
N SER A 90 -9.06 -8.98 -13.88
CA SER A 90 -9.77 -9.78 -12.87
C SER A 90 -8.84 -10.30 -11.78
N CYS A 91 -9.45 -10.74 -10.68
CA CYS A 91 -8.76 -11.44 -9.60
C CYS A 91 -9.66 -12.49 -8.97
N ARG A 92 -9.10 -13.33 -8.10
CA ARG A 92 -9.81 -14.42 -7.43
C ARG A 92 -10.31 -14.07 -6.04
N THR A 93 -9.74 -13.07 -5.43
CA THR A 93 -10.09 -12.66 -4.06
C THR A 93 -10.13 -11.16 -3.97
N ALA A 94 -11.14 -10.64 -3.28
CA ALA A 94 -11.18 -9.26 -2.84
C ALA A 94 -11.43 -9.21 -1.33
N ARG A 95 -10.70 -8.33 -0.63
CA ARG A 95 -10.82 -8.09 0.81
C ARG A 95 -11.21 -6.64 1.04
N ILE A 96 -12.42 -6.40 1.54
CA ILE A 96 -12.91 -5.04 1.83
C ILE A 96 -12.62 -4.75 3.30
N LEU A 97 -11.86 -3.69 3.59
CA LEU A 97 -11.43 -3.31 4.93
C LEU A 97 -12.22 -2.11 5.44
N PHE A 98 -12.80 -2.24 6.63
CA PHE A 98 -13.57 -1.19 7.28
C PHE A 98 -13.65 -1.41 8.81
N VAL A 99 -14.15 -0.42 9.52
CA VAL A 99 -14.59 -0.51 10.92
C VAL A 99 -16.08 -0.20 10.96
N SER A 100 -16.84 -0.88 11.80
CA SER A 100 -18.23 -0.56 12.14
C SER A 100 -18.36 -0.61 13.65
N ARG A 101 -18.36 0.54 14.32
CA ARG A 101 -18.34 0.61 15.78
C ARG A 101 -19.70 0.25 16.39
N ASP A 102 -20.79 0.46 15.65
CA ASP A 102 -22.14 0.00 15.94
C ASP A 102 -22.62 -0.97 14.86
N ASP A 103 -23.76 -1.59 15.07
CA ASP A 103 -24.37 -2.50 14.13
C ASP A 103 -24.64 -1.80 12.79
N SER A 104 -24.28 -2.46 11.72
CA SER A 104 -24.48 -1.93 10.37
C SER A 104 -24.91 -3.01 9.40
N ARG A 105 -25.47 -2.57 8.29
CA ARG A 105 -25.87 -3.44 7.20
C ARG A 105 -25.19 -3.04 5.91
N ILE A 106 -24.49 -3.98 5.33
CA ILE A 106 -23.62 -3.78 4.16
C ILE A 106 -24.09 -4.66 3.01
N GLU A 107 -24.16 -4.09 1.81
CA GLU A 107 -24.37 -4.84 0.56
C GLU A 107 -23.06 -4.88 -0.23
N VAL A 108 -22.70 -6.07 -0.69
CA VAL A 108 -21.58 -6.30 -1.61
C VAL A 108 -22.11 -6.90 -2.89
N THR A 109 -21.76 -6.32 -4.04
CA THR A 109 -22.16 -6.80 -5.36
C THR A 109 -20.93 -7.21 -6.15
N VAL A 110 -20.92 -8.44 -6.66
CA VAL A 110 -19.87 -8.98 -7.51
C VAL A 110 -20.31 -8.97 -8.96
N ASN A 111 -19.48 -8.41 -9.84
CA ASN A 111 -19.69 -8.37 -11.29
C ASN A 111 -21.08 -7.79 -11.70
N ASP A 112 -21.57 -6.84 -10.91
CA ASP A 112 -22.87 -6.18 -11.10
C ASP A 112 -24.07 -7.16 -11.14
N ARG A 113 -23.96 -8.35 -10.56
CA ARG A 113 -24.99 -9.42 -10.64
C ARG A 113 -25.27 -10.13 -9.32
N ASP A 114 -24.24 -10.47 -8.55
CA ASP A 114 -24.38 -11.24 -7.32
C ASP A 114 -24.38 -10.30 -6.11
N ASN A 115 -25.56 -10.03 -5.57
CA ASN A 115 -25.76 -9.17 -4.40
C ASN A 115 -25.78 -10.01 -3.13
N ARG A 116 -24.91 -9.67 -2.20
CA ARG A 116 -24.82 -10.30 -0.86
C ARG A 116 -24.98 -9.23 0.20
N THR A 117 -25.84 -9.45 1.17
CA THR A 117 -26.04 -8.56 2.30
C THR A 117 -25.46 -9.16 3.56
N PHE A 118 -24.78 -8.34 4.35
CA PHE A 118 -24.13 -8.70 5.58
C PHE A 118 -24.67 -7.82 6.71
N ASP A 119 -25.18 -8.45 7.77
CA ASP A 119 -25.45 -7.79 9.05
C ASP A 119 -24.15 -7.86 9.87
N ILE A 120 -23.61 -6.70 10.19
CA ILE A 120 -22.31 -6.54 10.87
C ILE A 120 -22.59 -6.11 12.30
N GLU A 121 -22.17 -6.93 13.26
CA GLU A 121 -22.20 -6.59 14.68
C GLU A 121 -21.16 -5.49 14.97
N GLY A 122 -21.51 -4.49 15.77
CA GLY A 122 -20.67 -3.36 16.13
C GLY A 122 -19.37 -3.77 16.83
N SER A 123 -18.25 -3.18 16.43
CA SER A 123 -16.95 -3.39 17.05
C SER A 123 -15.98 -2.27 16.68
N PRO A 124 -15.12 -1.81 17.60
CA PRO A 124 -14.07 -0.85 17.29
C PRO A 124 -12.90 -1.46 16.51
N ALA A 125 -12.84 -2.78 16.34
CA ALA A 125 -11.78 -3.45 15.60
C ALA A 125 -12.00 -3.33 14.08
N VAL A 126 -10.90 -3.37 13.31
CA VAL A 126 -10.97 -3.49 11.86
C VAL A 126 -11.64 -4.81 11.49
N ARG A 127 -12.51 -4.73 10.50
CA ARG A 127 -13.20 -5.89 9.91
C ARG A 127 -12.85 -6.03 8.45
N GLN A 128 -13.00 -7.26 7.93
CA GLN A 128 -12.94 -7.51 6.49
C GLN A 128 -14.15 -8.31 6.02
N ILE A 129 -14.62 -7.98 4.82
CA ILE A 129 -15.47 -8.87 4.03
C ILE A 129 -14.58 -9.46 2.94
N VAL A 130 -14.49 -10.80 2.90
CA VAL A 130 -13.69 -11.51 1.91
C VAL A 130 -14.63 -12.13 0.87
N VAL A 131 -14.35 -11.82 -0.39
CA VAL A 131 -15.09 -12.35 -1.55
C VAL A 131 -14.14 -13.22 -2.37
N HIS A 132 -14.56 -14.45 -2.66
CA HIS A 132 -13.87 -15.38 -3.55
C HIS A 132 -14.75 -15.61 -4.78
N ASP A 133 -14.27 -15.20 -5.96
CA ASP A 133 -14.97 -15.34 -7.24
C ASP A 133 -14.00 -15.03 -8.41
N ASP A 134 -14.46 -15.07 -9.67
CA ASP A 134 -13.80 -14.41 -10.79
C ASP A 134 -14.24 -12.95 -10.81
N ILE A 135 -13.52 -12.10 -10.06
CA ILE A 135 -13.92 -10.73 -9.74
C ILE A 135 -13.37 -9.78 -10.80
N ARG A 136 -14.25 -9.22 -11.64
CA ARG A 136 -13.96 -8.14 -12.59
C ARG A 136 -14.41 -6.78 -12.06
N SER A 137 -15.49 -6.77 -11.29
CA SER A 137 -15.95 -5.59 -10.56
C SER A 137 -16.49 -6.00 -9.19
N LEU A 138 -16.37 -5.08 -8.23
CA LEU A 138 -16.87 -5.24 -6.88
C LEU A 138 -17.47 -3.93 -6.42
N SER A 139 -18.68 -3.99 -5.85
CA SER A 139 -19.30 -2.84 -5.21
C SER A 139 -19.50 -3.09 -3.72
N PHE A 140 -19.35 -2.05 -2.93
CA PHE A 140 -19.63 -2.03 -1.49
C PHE A 140 -20.57 -0.87 -1.22
N LYS A 141 -21.67 -1.13 -0.49
CA LYS A 141 -22.68 -0.13 -0.17
C LYS A 141 -23.10 -0.25 1.30
N VAL A 142 -23.16 0.87 1.97
CA VAL A 142 -23.66 0.97 3.36
C VAL A 142 -25.16 1.19 3.32
N LEU A 143 -25.94 0.21 3.76
CA LEU A 143 -27.39 0.29 3.78
C LEU A 143 -27.89 0.99 5.03
N SER A 144 -27.24 0.75 6.19
CA SER A 144 -27.52 1.41 7.47
C SER A 144 -26.30 1.35 8.39
N GLY A 145 -26.28 2.17 9.45
CA GLY A 145 -25.17 2.22 10.42
C GLY A 145 -23.97 3.06 9.95
N ALA A 146 -24.17 3.97 9.00
CA ALA A 146 -23.11 4.74 8.37
C ALA A 146 -22.35 5.65 9.35
N ALA A 147 -23.04 6.24 10.35
CA ALA A 147 -22.43 7.20 11.28
C ALA A 147 -21.23 6.65 12.05
N GLU A 148 -21.25 5.35 12.37
CA GLU A 148 -20.21 4.64 13.11
C GLU A 148 -19.33 3.75 12.23
N THR A 149 -19.45 3.88 10.89
CA THR A 149 -18.67 3.15 9.91
C THR A 149 -17.49 4.00 9.41
N ILE A 150 -16.32 3.36 9.30
CA ILE A 150 -15.08 3.94 8.74
C ILE A 150 -14.61 3.01 7.62
N GLY A 151 -14.44 3.53 6.41
CA GLY A 151 -13.94 2.77 5.27
C GLY A 151 -12.46 3.03 4.98
N TYR A 152 -11.73 1.99 4.59
CA TYR A 152 -10.34 2.11 4.12
C TYR A 152 -10.24 1.87 2.62
N GLY A 153 -10.64 0.70 2.15
CA GLY A 153 -10.51 0.28 0.76
C GLY A 153 -10.70 -1.21 0.59
N ALA A 154 -10.36 -1.69 -0.59
CA ALA A 154 -10.33 -3.12 -0.87
C ALA A 154 -8.98 -3.53 -1.46
N ILE A 155 -8.55 -4.77 -1.19
CA ILE A 155 -7.40 -5.41 -1.80
C ILE A 155 -7.90 -6.41 -2.84
N PHE A 156 -7.38 -6.32 -4.06
CA PHE A 156 -7.68 -7.21 -5.18
C PHE A 156 -6.47 -8.08 -5.46
N GLU A 157 -6.63 -9.40 -5.29
CA GLU A 157 -5.51 -10.35 -5.29
C GLU A 157 -5.90 -11.71 -5.85
N SER A 158 -4.91 -12.49 -6.26
CA SER A 158 -5.05 -13.91 -6.58
C SER A 158 -3.86 -14.69 -6.06
N ALA A 159 -4.14 -15.75 -5.32
CA ALA A 159 -3.13 -16.69 -4.85
C ALA A 159 -3.14 -17.97 -5.73
N PRO A 160 -1.98 -18.66 -5.87
CA PRO A 160 -0.66 -18.24 -5.39
C PRO A 160 -0.05 -17.14 -6.27
N GLY A 161 0.78 -16.28 -5.67
CA GLY A 161 1.48 -15.24 -6.40
C GLY A 161 1.78 -14.00 -5.58
N VAL A 162 2.16 -12.92 -6.27
CA VAL A 162 2.59 -11.67 -5.66
C VAL A 162 1.47 -10.63 -5.67
N VAL A 163 1.27 -9.98 -4.55
CA VAL A 163 0.41 -8.79 -4.40
C VAL A 163 1.31 -7.59 -4.10
N VAL A 164 1.08 -6.47 -4.78
CA VAL A 164 1.80 -5.22 -4.53
C VAL A 164 0.81 -4.11 -4.25
N ASP A 165 0.77 -3.67 -3.00
CA ASP A 165 -0.06 -2.56 -2.56
C ASP A 165 0.70 -1.23 -2.65
N ASN A 166 -0.02 -0.15 -2.89
CA ASN A 166 0.54 1.18 -2.93
C ASN A 166 -0.19 2.09 -1.95
N TYR A 167 0.54 2.51 -0.92
CA TYR A 167 0.08 3.41 0.14
C TYR A 167 0.72 4.80 0.08
N SER A 168 1.12 5.24 -1.12
CA SER A 168 1.77 6.53 -1.30
C SER A 168 0.86 7.70 -0.93
N ILE A 169 1.39 8.63 -0.14
CA ILE A 169 0.75 9.89 0.25
C ILE A 169 1.58 11.03 -0.33
N ARG A 170 0.93 11.94 -1.06
CA ARG A 170 1.61 13.11 -1.67
C ARG A 170 2.12 14.08 -0.59
N SER A 171 3.18 14.82 -0.91
CA SER A 171 3.77 15.87 -0.07
C SER A 171 4.19 15.40 1.33
N ASN A 172 4.53 14.11 1.48
CA ASN A 172 4.90 13.48 2.73
C ASN A 172 6.40 13.19 2.77
N ASN A 173 7.07 13.53 3.87
CA ASN A 173 8.47 13.21 4.14
C ASN A 173 8.67 11.96 5.02
N GLY A 174 7.60 11.17 5.22
CA GLY A 174 7.55 10.01 6.09
C GLY A 174 7.03 10.30 7.50
N GLN A 175 7.00 11.54 7.94
CA GLN A 175 6.57 11.90 9.30
C GLN A 175 5.09 11.59 9.57
N ALA A 176 4.24 11.66 8.56
CA ALA A 176 2.82 11.35 8.70
C ALA A 176 2.55 9.88 9.10
N MET A 177 3.51 8.98 8.87
CA MET A 177 3.42 7.58 9.30
C MET A 177 3.19 7.49 10.83
N PHE A 178 3.86 8.32 11.63
CA PHE A 178 3.73 8.33 13.08
C PHE A 178 2.38 8.86 13.60
N TRP A 179 1.53 9.36 12.72
CA TRP A 179 0.17 9.79 13.05
C TRP A 179 -0.88 8.74 12.74
N THR A 180 -0.47 7.61 12.16
CA THR A 180 -1.36 6.47 11.94
C THR A 180 -1.51 5.64 13.22
N SER A 181 -2.55 4.84 13.29
CA SER A 181 -2.83 4.00 14.45
C SER A 181 -2.00 2.70 14.39
N PRO A 182 -1.09 2.45 15.33
CA PRO A 182 -0.37 1.18 15.37
C PRO A 182 -1.32 -0.02 15.49
N THR A 183 -2.41 0.13 16.25
CA THR A 183 -3.44 -0.91 16.43
C THR A 183 -4.13 -1.25 15.12
N VAL A 184 -4.59 -0.23 14.37
CA VAL A 184 -5.23 -0.44 13.06
C VAL A 184 -4.26 -1.07 12.08
N ASN A 185 -3.01 -0.58 12.04
CA ASN A 185 -1.97 -1.13 11.17
C ASN A 185 -1.71 -2.61 11.50
N ALA A 186 -1.60 -2.98 12.77
CA ALA A 186 -1.39 -4.36 13.21
C ALA A 186 -2.59 -5.26 12.87
N GLN A 187 -3.82 -4.82 13.13
CA GLN A 187 -5.03 -5.58 12.79
C GLN A 187 -5.14 -5.84 11.29
N ILE A 188 -4.85 -4.84 10.44
CA ILE A 188 -4.86 -5.02 8.99
C ILE A 188 -3.72 -5.97 8.57
N ASN A 189 -2.54 -5.86 9.19
CA ASN A 189 -1.44 -6.78 8.90
C ASN A 189 -1.76 -8.23 9.30
N GLU A 190 -2.46 -8.46 10.39
CA GLU A 190 -2.94 -9.81 10.77
C GLU A 190 -3.86 -10.42 9.69
N MET A 191 -4.64 -9.59 8.98
CA MET A 191 -5.53 -10.03 7.90
C MET A 191 -4.80 -10.25 6.58
N LEU A 192 -3.77 -9.44 6.27
CA LEU A 192 -3.11 -9.40 4.96
C LEU A 192 -1.76 -10.13 4.94
N GLY A 193 -0.99 -10.08 6.03
CA GLY A 193 0.29 -10.79 6.17
C GLY A 193 1.37 -10.27 5.22
N TYR A 194 1.78 -9.00 5.35
CA TYR A 194 2.82 -8.45 4.50
C TYR A 194 4.18 -9.09 4.74
N ASP A 195 4.84 -9.55 3.67
CA ASP A 195 6.20 -10.10 3.68
C ASP A 195 7.26 -9.01 3.55
N LEU A 196 6.93 -7.91 2.87
CA LEU A 196 7.85 -6.80 2.60
C LEU A 196 7.13 -5.45 2.65
N VAL A 197 7.71 -4.52 3.41
CA VAL A 197 7.31 -3.10 3.38
C VAL A 197 8.45 -2.27 2.80
N SER A 198 8.17 -1.53 1.73
CA SER A 198 9.13 -0.64 1.09
C SER A 198 8.86 0.82 1.44
N LEU A 199 9.89 1.53 1.90
CA LEU A 199 9.84 2.94 2.28
C LEU A 199 10.60 3.78 1.23
N GLN A 200 9.91 4.75 0.61
CA GLN A 200 10.51 5.69 -0.34
C GLN A 200 10.11 7.13 -0.01
N TYR A 201 11.03 7.88 0.60
CA TYR A 201 10.82 9.26 1.03
C TYR A 201 12.06 10.13 0.76
N GLY A 202 11.98 11.43 1.07
CA GLY A 202 13.14 12.33 1.08
C GLY A 202 13.13 13.39 -0.02
N LEU A 203 12.43 13.17 -1.15
CA LEU A 203 12.43 14.10 -2.27
C LEU A 203 11.93 15.51 -1.88
N ASN A 204 10.97 15.58 -0.95
CA ASN A 204 10.34 16.84 -0.51
C ASN A 204 11.21 17.70 0.43
N ILE A 205 12.37 17.18 0.86
CA ILE A 205 13.28 17.87 1.78
C ILE A 205 14.68 18.10 1.18
N LEU A 206 14.84 17.78 -0.10
CA LEU A 206 16.09 18.09 -0.81
C LEU A 206 16.18 19.59 -1.11
N GLU A 207 17.24 20.20 -0.64
CA GLU A 207 17.61 21.59 -0.94
C GLU A 207 19.07 21.65 -1.41
N PRO A 208 19.42 22.57 -2.34
CA PRO A 208 20.79 22.71 -2.80
C PRO A 208 21.76 23.03 -1.66
N GLY A 209 22.98 22.55 -1.76
CA GLY A 209 24.06 22.85 -0.82
C GLY A 209 24.06 22.06 0.48
N ILE A 210 23.02 21.28 0.77
CA ILE A 210 22.98 20.42 1.97
C ILE A 210 23.92 19.22 1.75
N ARG A 211 24.88 19.04 2.68
CA ARG A 211 25.88 17.97 2.64
C ARG A 211 25.69 16.90 3.74
N SER A 212 24.75 17.11 4.66
CA SER A 212 24.47 16.16 5.73
C SER A 212 22.98 16.02 5.97
N PHE A 213 22.51 14.78 6.00
CA PHE A 213 21.13 14.40 6.32
C PHE A 213 21.08 13.47 7.53
N ALA A 214 22.02 13.61 8.49
CA ALA A 214 22.10 12.73 9.67
C ALA A 214 20.78 12.69 10.46
N LYS A 215 20.15 13.87 10.72
CA LYS A 215 18.85 13.93 11.40
C LYS A 215 17.72 13.24 10.64
N TYR A 216 17.78 13.27 9.31
CA TYR A 216 16.80 12.56 8.49
C TYR A 216 17.08 11.04 8.50
N GLY A 217 18.35 10.64 8.55
CA GLY A 217 18.73 9.24 8.79
C GLY A 217 18.12 8.68 10.09
N GLU A 218 18.22 9.42 11.20
CA GLU A 218 17.57 9.07 12.46
C GLU A 218 16.04 8.96 12.34
N GLN A 219 15.41 9.81 11.50
CA GLN A 219 13.98 9.72 11.21
C GLN A 219 13.66 8.44 10.43
N ILE A 220 14.48 8.05 9.45
CA ILE A 220 14.33 6.78 8.72
C ILE A 220 14.45 5.58 9.67
N GLU A 221 15.40 5.60 10.59
CA GLU A 221 15.55 4.54 11.62
C GLU A 221 14.29 4.41 12.49
N LYS A 222 13.70 5.54 12.91
CA LYS A 222 12.41 5.56 13.62
C LYS A 222 11.25 5.02 12.76
N MET A 223 11.22 5.34 11.47
CA MET A 223 10.21 4.80 10.55
C MET A 223 10.35 3.28 10.41
N ILE A 224 11.57 2.76 10.30
CA ILE A 224 11.82 1.31 10.25
C ILE A 224 11.35 0.64 11.53
N ALA A 225 11.64 1.23 12.70
CA ALA A 225 11.18 0.71 13.99
C ALA A 225 9.64 0.70 14.09
N TYR A 226 8.98 1.76 13.63
CA TYR A 226 7.52 1.85 13.59
C TYR A 226 6.90 0.78 12.67
N ILE A 227 7.47 0.57 11.48
CA ILE A 227 7.01 -0.50 10.58
C ILE A 227 7.15 -1.87 11.25
N ARG A 228 8.27 -2.17 11.89
CA ARG A 228 8.45 -3.43 12.61
C ARG A 228 7.49 -3.63 13.78
N GLN A 229 7.07 -2.54 14.42
CA GLN A 229 6.03 -2.61 15.45
C GLN A 229 4.67 -3.01 14.86
N CYS A 230 4.31 -2.44 13.71
CA CYS A 230 3.01 -2.65 13.09
C CYS A 230 2.94 -3.90 12.19
N PHE A 231 4.09 -4.30 11.62
CA PHE A 231 4.25 -5.38 10.63
C PHE A 231 5.43 -6.28 11.04
N PRO A 232 5.32 -7.02 12.17
CA PRO A 232 6.46 -7.66 12.82
C PRO A 232 7.15 -8.75 11.99
N THR A 233 6.44 -9.36 11.06
CA THR A 233 6.96 -10.42 10.16
C THR A 233 7.50 -9.88 8.84
N ALA A 234 7.21 -8.61 8.51
CA ALA A 234 7.64 -8.04 7.25
C ALA A 234 9.12 -7.64 7.26
N ALA A 235 9.83 -7.99 6.20
CA ALA A 235 11.11 -7.36 5.90
C ALA A 235 10.91 -5.88 5.55
N VAL A 236 11.91 -5.05 5.79
CA VAL A 236 11.87 -3.62 5.43
C VAL A 236 12.91 -3.33 4.37
N LEU A 237 12.48 -2.69 3.28
CA LEU A 237 13.31 -2.16 2.22
C LEU A 237 13.28 -0.64 2.25
N VAL A 238 14.41 0.00 2.41
CA VAL A 238 14.56 1.45 2.20
C VAL A 238 14.98 1.68 0.75
N MET A 239 14.15 2.41 0.00
CA MET A 239 14.50 2.93 -1.31
C MET A 239 15.04 4.34 -1.14
N SER A 240 16.18 4.65 -1.77
CA SER A 240 16.70 6.01 -1.72
C SER A 240 15.77 7.01 -2.40
N VAL A 241 15.99 8.28 -2.13
CA VAL A 241 15.43 9.37 -2.93
C VAL A 241 15.76 9.15 -4.40
N SER A 242 14.86 9.58 -5.30
CA SER A 242 15.12 9.63 -6.74
C SER A 242 16.07 10.78 -7.07
N ASP A 243 16.68 10.75 -8.25
CA ASP A 243 17.38 11.92 -8.78
C ASP A 243 16.40 13.06 -9.08
N ARG A 244 16.88 14.28 -9.00
CA ARG A 244 16.19 15.50 -9.46
C ARG A 244 17.21 16.56 -9.85
N SER A 245 16.76 17.56 -10.64
CA SER A 245 17.53 18.75 -10.91
C SER A 245 16.88 19.99 -10.32
N VAL A 246 17.66 21.03 -10.13
CA VAL A 246 17.23 22.32 -9.60
C VAL A 246 17.52 23.41 -10.62
N LYS A 247 16.68 24.43 -10.68
CA LYS A 247 16.86 25.57 -11.55
C LYS A 247 18.02 26.46 -11.04
N SER A 248 18.94 26.81 -11.93
CA SER A 248 20.03 27.76 -11.72
C SER A 248 20.00 28.83 -12.78
N ASP A 249 20.91 29.80 -12.71
CA ASP A 249 21.05 30.87 -13.72
C ASP A 249 21.43 30.34 -15.12
N SER A 250 22.12 29.21 -15.18
CA SER A 250 22.53 28.54 -16.42
C SER A 250 21.53 27.48 -16.91
N GLY A 251 20.36 27.34 -16.26
CA GLY A 251 19.37 26.31 -16.58
C GLY A 251 19.20 25.28 -15.43
N PHE A 252 18.74 24.07 -15.75
CA PHE A 252 18.63 23.04 -14.77
C PHE A 252 19.94 22.28 -14.56
N VAL A 253 20.35 22.16 -13.30
CA VAL A 253 21.56 21.43 -12.87
C VAL A 253 21.19 20.30 -11.91
N PRO A 254 21.98 19.21 -11.84
CA PRO A 254 21.72 18.13 -10.89
C PRO A 254 21.64 18.65 -9.45
N MET A 255 20.72 18.09 -8.66
CA MET A 255 20.60 18.39 -7.23
C MET A 255 21.80 17.82 -6.48
N ASP A 256 22.71 18.69 -6.10
CA ASP A 256 23.99 18.33 -5.48
C ASP A 256 23.87 17.69 -4.09
N SER A 257 22.72 17.85 -3.43
CA SER A 257 22.41 17.23 -2.14
C SER A 257 21.83 15.81 -2.27
N ALA A 258 21.33 15.38 -3.43
CA ALA A 258 20.69 14.08 -3.62
C ALA A 258 21.59 12.87 -3.27
N PRO A 259 22.87 12.81 -3.67
CA PRO A 259 23.76 11.71 -3.28
C PRO A 259 24.00 11.63 -1.77
N TYR A 260 24.07 12.79 -1.07
CA TYR A 260 24.22 12.81 0.40
C TYR A 260 22.95 12.30 1.11
N MET A 261 21.76 12.60 0.57
CA MET A 261 20.52 12.03 1.05
C MET A 261 20.48 10.50 0.86
N ALA A 262 20.82 10.03 -0.34
CA ALA A 262 20.86 8.60 -0.63
C ALA A 262 21.86 7.86 0.28
N ALA A 263 23.03 8.47 0.57
CA ALA A 263 24.00 7.92 1.49
C ALA A 263 23.47 7.85 2.93
N ALA A 264 22.78 8.89 3.41
CA ALA A 264 22.19 8.89 4.75
C ALA A 264 21.08 7.84 4.88
N GLN A 265 20.26 7.65 3.84
CA GLN A 265 19.23 6.61 3.80
C GLN A 265 19.83 5.20 3.79
N ARG A 266 20.93 4.99 3.06
CA ARG A 266 21.71 3.73 3.08
C ARG A 266 22.24 3.44 4.48
N GLN A 267 22.83 4.44 5.13
CA GLN A 267 23.39 4.28 6.47
C GLN A 267 22.29 3.95 7.49
N ALA A 268 21.15 4.65 7.43
CA ALA A 268 20.00 4.38 8.31
C ALA A 268 19.46 2.95 8.14
N ALA A 269 19.36 2.47 6.89
CA ALA A 269 18.94 1.10 6.60
C ALA A 269 19.95 0.09 7.21
N GLN A 270 21.26 0.31 7.04
CA GLN A 270 22.31 -0.54 7.60
C GLN A 270 22.27 -0.56 9.13
N ASN A 271 22.18 0.61 9.77
CA ASN A 271 22.09 0.73 11.23
C ASN A 271 20.88 -0.04 11.79
N SER A 272 19.80 -0.06 11.03
CA SER A 272 18.54 -0.72 11.40
C SER A 272 18.47 -2.18 10.94
N GLY A 273 19.46 -2.72 10.24
CA GLY A 273 19.37 -4.08 9.65
C GLY A 273 18.22 -4.22 8.67
N ALA A 274 17.93 -3.18 7.89
CA ALA A 274 16.96 -3.18 6.80
C ALA A 274 17.66 -3.30 5.44
N ALA A 275 16.97 -3.83 4.44
CA ALA A 275 17.47 -3.83 3.08
C ALA A 275 17.52 -2.41 2.50
N PHE A 276 18.42 -2.17 1.55
CA PHE A 276 18.54 -0.90 0.87
C PHE A 276 18.66 -1.09 -0.65
N TRP A 277 17.94 -0.26 -1.41
CA TRP A 277 18.09 -0.13 -2.84
C TRP A 277 18.12 1.34 -3.26
N SER A 278 19.07 1.70 -4.13
CA SER A 278 19.27 3.08 -4.56
C SER A 278 18.50 3.40 -5.83
N ALA A 279 17.38 4.10 -5.70
CA ALA A 279 16.66 4.68 -6.83
C ALA A 279 17.49 5.79 -7.50
N TYR A 280 18.27 6.54 -6.71
CA TYR A 280 19.19 7.56 -7.20
C TYR A 280 20.23 6.95 -8.15
N ASP A 281 20.95 5.91 -7.72
CA ASP A 281 21.99 5.27 -8.54
C ASP A 281 21.38 4.60 -9.80
N ALA A 282 20.19 4.01 -9.67
CA ALA A 282 19.46 3.44 -10.80
C ALA A 282 19.11 4.52 -11.86
N MET A 283 18.66 5.70 -11.43
CA MET A 283 18.41 6.82 -12.35
C MET A 283 19.70 7.38 -12.95
N GLN A 284 20.77 7.51 -12.16
CA GLN A 284 22.09 7.96 -12.64
C GLN A 284 22.64 7.01 -13.72
N SER A 285 22.49 5.69 -13.57
CA SER A 285 22.91 4.71 -14.58
C SER A 285 22.15 4.83 -15.91
N LEU A 286 20.99 5.50 -15.90
CA LEU A 286 20.18 5.81 -17.07
C LEU A 286 20.37 7.26 -17.58
N GLY A 287 21.38 7.98 -17.08
CA GLY A 287 21.75 9.33 -17.50
C GLY A 287 21.15 10.46 -16.61
N GLY A 288 20.55 10.10 -15.47
CA GLY A 288 20.02 11.04 -14.50
C GLY A 288 18.78 11.80 -14.97
N MET A 289 18.32 12.75 -14.15
CA MET A 289 17.07 13.48 -14.39
C MET A 289 17.07 14.25 -15.71
N ALA A 290 18.20 14.82 -16.13
CA ALA A 290 18.29 15.51 -17.40
C ALA A 290 17.96 14.61 -18.58
N GLN A 291 18.50 13.39 -18.59
CA GLN A 291 18.19 12.39 -19.62
C GLN A 291 16.75 11.89 -19.53
N PHE A 292 16.20 11.76 -18.31
CA PHE A 292 14.79 11.41 -18.12
C PHE A 292 13.86 12.46 -18.76
N VAL A 293 14.15 13.76 -18.59
CA VAL A 293 13.38 14.83 -19.23
C VAL A 293 13.54 14.80 -20.74
N ALA A 294 14.77 14.65 -21.23
CA ALA A 294 15.06 14.60 -22.67
C ALA A 294 14.33 13.43 -23.36
N ASN A 295 14.20 12.28 -22.70
CA ASN A 295 13.50 11.11 -23.20
C ASN A 295 11.97 11.15 -22.98
N GLY A 296 11.43 12.22 -22.38
CA GLY A 296 10.02 12.30 -22.04
C GLY A 296 9.59 11.37 -20.90
N TRP A 297 10.52 10.94 -20.03
CA TRP A 297 10.29 10.08 -18.87
C TRP A 297 10.03 10.85 -17.57
N ALA A 298 10.23 12.15 -17.58
CA ALA A 298 9.97 13.06 -16.48
C ALA A 298 9.30 14.35 -16.96
N GLY A 299 8.71 15.07 -16.02
CA GLY A 299 8.16 16.40 -16.26
C GLY A 299 9.26 17.45 -16.48
N LYS A 300 8.90 18.56 -17.17
CA LYS A 300 9.79 19.71 -17.39
C LYS A 300 10.14 20.46 -16.09
N ASP A 301 9.61 20.02 -14.96
CA ASP A 301 9.99 20.49 -13.63
C ASP A 301 11.27 19.82 -13.11
N TYR A 302 11.81 18.83 -13.87
CA TYR A 302 13.03 18.10 -13.53
C TYR A 302 13.00 17.45 -12.13
N THR A 303 11.81 17.12 -11.67
CA THR A 303 11.60 16.54 -10.33
C THR A 303 10.71 15.29 -10.37
N HIS A 304 9.59 15.35 -11.10
CA HIS A 304 8.61 14.30 -11.11
C HIS A 304 8.74 13.42 -12.36
N ILE A 305 9.03 12.14 -12.15
CA ILE A 305 8.95 11.14 -13.20
C ILE A 305 7.49 10.86 -13.55
N ASN A 306 7.22 10.54 -14.81
CA ASN A 306 5.91 10.11 -15.29
C ASN A 306 5.84 8.57 -15.36
N PHE A 307 4.78 8.01 -15.95
CA PHE A 307 4.62 6.56 -16.08
C PHE A 307 5.76 5.88 -16.87
N ALA A 308 6.29 6.55 -17.91
CA ALA A 308 7.41 6.00 -18.68
C ALA A 308 8.71 5.96 -17.86
N GLY A 309 8.97 7.00 -17.06
CA GLY A 309 10.11 7.04 -16.14
C GLY A 309 9.94 6.07 -14.97
N GLY A 310 8.74 6.00 -14.40
CA GLY A 310 8.41 5.04 -13.35
C GLY A 310 8.64 3.60 -13.78
N ARG A 311 8.29 3.27 -15.01
CA ARG A 311 8.59 1.97 -15.62
C ARG A 311 10.09 1.65 -15.63
N ARG A 312 10.96 2.61 -15.96
CA ARG A 312 12.41 2.39 -15.97
C ARG A 312 12.95 2.09 -14.58
N VAL A 313 12.50 2.87 -13.59
CA VAL A 313 12.88 2.66 -12.19
C VAL A 313 12.33 1.35 -11.65
N ALA A 314 11.06 1.01 -11.97
CA ALA A 314 10.43 -0.23 -11.58
C ALA A 314 11.16 -1.47 -12.14
N TRP A 315 11.60 -1.40 -13.40
CA TRP A 315 12.35 -2.49 -14.03
C TRP A 315 13.73 -2.65 -13.40
N ALA A 316 14.42 -1.54 -13.08
CA ALA A 316 15.71 -1.61 -12.39
C ALA A 316 15.57 -2.23 -10.98
N LEU A 317 14.49 -1.90 -10.26
CA LEU A 317 14.19 -2.54 -8.98
C LEU A 317 13.85 -4.04 -9.15
N TYR A 318 13.00 -4.37 -10.11
CA TYR A 318 12.66 -5.75 -10.43
C TYR A 318 13.91 -6.58 -10.75
N ASP A 319 14.82 -6.06 -11.59
CA ASP A 319 16.06 -6.73 -11.94
C ASP A 319 16.97 -6.95 -10.73
N ALA A 320 16.99 -6.00 -9.78
CA ALA A 320 17.71 -6.16 -8.52
C ALA A 320 17.10 -7.28 -7.65
N ILE A 321 15.77 -7.31 -7.53
CA ILE A 321 15.04 -8.37 -6.80
C ILE A 321 15.29 -9.73 -7.44
N ASN A 322 15.17 -9.82 -8.77
CA ASN A 322 15.33 -11.08 -9.51
C ASN A 322 16.76 -11.63 -9.39
N ARG A 323 17.79 -10.77 -9.54
CA ARG A 323 19.19 -11.19 -9.31
C ARG A 323 19.42 -11.69 -7.90
N GLY A 324 18.83 -11.04 -6.89
CA GLY A 324 18.89 -11.50 -5.50
C GLY A 324 18.28 -12.89 -5.33
N ALA A 325 17.11 -13.12 -5.93
CA ALA A 325 16.43 -14.40 -5.88
C ALA A 325 17.22 -15.52 -6.61
N GLU A 326 17.91 -15.21 -7.72
CA GLU A 326 18.74 -16.17 -8.46
C GLU A 326 20.06 -16.48 -7.74
N GLN A 327 20.64 -15.51 -7.00
CA GLN A 327 21.89 -15.69 -6.27
C GLN A 327 21.74 -16.47 -4.96
N HIS A 328 20.54 -16.62 -4.46
CA HIS A 328 20.22 -17.39 -3.24
C HIS A 328 19.26 -18.57 -3.59
N PRO A 329 19.70 -19.56 -4.41
CA PRO A 329 18.92 -20.74 -4.66
C PRO A 329 19.00 -21.71 -3.46
N PRO A 330 17.95 -22.48 -3.19
CA PRO A 330 16.68 -22.31 -3.84
C PRO A 330 15.86 -21.29 -3.03
N PHE A 331 15.54 -20.15 -3.58
CA PHE A 331 14.25 -19.61 -3.29
C PHE A 331 13.25 -20.63 -3.86
N THR A 332 13.14 -21.76 -3.19
CA THR A 332 11.87 -22.45 -3.18
C THR A 332 10.94 -21.34 -2.71
N PRO A 333 9.91 -20.93 -3.50
CA PRO A 333 8.80 -20.26 -2.90
C PRO A 333 8.51 -21.22 -1.75
N VAL A 334 8.77 -20.82 -0.51
CA VAL A 334 8.14 -21.48 0.62
C VAL A 334 6.72 -21.41 0.14
N ALA A 335 6.20 -22.52 -0.34
CA ALA A 335 4.77 -22.66 -0.46
C ALA A 335 4.40 -22.24 0.94
N HIS A 336 3.97 -20.97 1.07
CA HIS A 336 3.45 -20.53 2.31
C HIS A 336 2.30 -21.49 2.49
N ASP A 337 2.52 -22.54 3.28
CA ASP A 337 1.46 -23.32 3.91
C ASP A 337 0.57 -22.42 4.75
N ASN A 338 0.90 -21.14 4.79
CA ASN A 338 0.10 -19.96 5.12
C ASN A 338 -0.68 -19.35 3.93
N VAL A 339 -0.75 -19.99 2.78
CA VAL A 339 -2.00 -19.97 2.04
C VAL A 339 -2.98 -20.64 3.00
N ILE A 340 -3.61 -19.79 3.75
CA ILE A 340 -4.72 -20.13 4.59
C ILE A 340 -5.70 -20.81 3.64
N ASP A 341 -5.56 -22.14 3.50
CA ASP A 341 -6.60 -22.98 2.97
C ASP A 341 -7.80 -22.58 3.79
N THR A 342 -8.77 -21.91 3.18
CA THR A 342 -10.01 -21.50 3.86
C THR A 342 -10.68 -22.69 4.54
N ARG A 343 -10.38 -23.92 4.12
CA ARG A 343 -10.69 -25.18 4.79
C ARG A 343 -9.91 -25.36 6.10
N LYS A 344 -8.68 -24.86 6.22
CA LYS A 344 -7.88 -24.92 7.47
C LYS A 344 -8.26 -23.80 8.44
N ILE A 345 -8.68 -22.60 7.94
CA ILE A 345 -9.25 -21.56 8.81
C ILE A 345 -10.58 -22.02 9.40
N SER A 346 -11.49 -22.57 8.61
CA SER A 346 -12.72 -23.12 9.16
C SER A 346 -12.45 -24.22 10.17
N HIS A 347 -11.37 -24.99 10.01
CA HIS A 347 -10.98 -26.01 10.99
C HIS A 347 -10.36 -25.38 12.25
N LEU A 348 -9.52 -24.34 12.12
CA LEU A 348 -8.93 -23.59 13.24
C LEU A 348 -10.00 -22.80 14.00
N GLU A 349 -10.92 -22.13 13.30
CA GLU A 349 -12.07 -21.45 13.92
C GLU A 349 -12.99 -22.45 14.61
N MET A 350 -13.20 -23.63 14.04
CA MET A 350 -13.98 -24.70 14.67
C MET A 350 -13.29 -25.23 15.94
N MET A 351 -11.97 -25.38 15.92
CA MET A 351 -11.19 -25.77 17.10
C MET A 351 -11.18 -24.69 18.17
N LEU A 352 -11.06 -23.40 17.80
CA LEU A 352 -11.13 -22.27 18.74
C LEU A 352 -12.53 -22.14 19.35
N ARG A 353 -13.60 -22.36 18.58
CA ARG A 353 -14.99 -22.40 19.10
C ARG A 353 -15.23 -23.61 20.03
N GLN A 354 -14.57 -24.73 19.78
CA GLN A 354 -14.64 -25.90 20.68
C GLN A 354 -13.85 -25.67 21.97
N ALA A 355 -12.71 -25.00 21.92
CA ALA A 355 -11.90 -24.64 23.10
C ALA A 355 -12.55 -23.55 23.98
N ALA A 356 -13.38 -22.68 23.39
CA ALA A 356 -14.08 -21.61 24.09
C ALA A 356 -15.42 -22.07 24.76
N ARG A 357 -15.84 -23.31 24.61
CA ARG A 357 -17.03 -23.83 25.35
C ARG A 357 -16.68 -24.04 26.81
N PRO A 358 -17.39 -23.37 27.75
CA PRO A 358 -17.17 -23.63 29.17
C PRO A 358 -17.44 -25.11 29.44
N ARG A 359 -16.48 -25.76 30.13
CA ARG A 359 -16.71 -27.13 30.66
C ARG A 359 -17.90 -27.06 31.61
N MET A 360 -19.06 -27.52 31.16
CA MET A 360 -20.16 -27.77 32.08
C MET A 360 -19.69 -28.84 33.10
N GLN A 361 -19.50 -28.41 34.34
CA GLN A 361 -19.37 -29.33 35.46
C GLN A 361 -20.67 -30.13 35.52
N LYS A 362 -20.57 -31.44 35.37
CA LYS A 362 -21.67 -32.33 35.69
C LYS A 362 -21.81 -32.41 37.20
N PRO A 363 -23.05 -32.53 37.69
CA PRO A 363 -23.37 -32.58 39.10
C PRO A 363 -22.78 -33.77 39.84
#